data_d5b920f3d302991eca203c27e1c178e8
#
_entry.id   d5b920f3d302991eca203c27e1c178e8
#
_cell.length_a   1.000
_cell.length_b   1.000
_cell.length_c   1.000
_cell.angle_alpha   90.00
_cell.angle_beta   90.00
_cell.angle_gamma   90.00
#
_symmetry.space_group_name_H-M   'P 1'
#
loop_
_entity.id
_entity.type
_entity.pdbx_description
1 polymer ?
#
loop_
_entity_poly.entity_id
_entity_poly.type
_entity_poly.pdbx_seq_one_letter_code
_entity_poly.pdbx_strand_id
1 'polypeptide(L)'
;MKAKNLKVIIITVWILSMLVSITACSKDPEGKSIITPTPEPAPSESPSPVVTAVPVKTFPEGTSVNGIDISGLELDEASAKLSSTVKELTASYSCRMTNGTESFAINANDITVGTDLDAILEQAFRKGGAYELKLRIADDERLQAILDSLSEQINTAPKQQRLKVNTDKADSARFRIINGKSGIELDTEETRHLILSGAERIDLPLIEIKACDTEISIPVLRGSFATEFNAQNINRAFNLAKAASLLNGLMLAPGEELSFDRALGERNEENGWKLAEAYTNGGLESVEQYGGGICQVSTTLYNAALRADLSIPYRSNHSKPVSYVPAGLDAAISRGSIDLVIRNNTESNIYIFMWISGNGLHCEIYGDEFPKSFDYIEVISEFVESIPPGEAEFVDDYSLPYGETKLISPPVTGSVYRSYRVYYLNNTEVRRVLAYESRYRNHAAVYAVGKMR
;
A
#
# COMPACT_ATOMS: atom_id res chain seq x y z
N MET A 1 1.53 -24.12 -28.81
CA MET A 1 0.11 -23.77 -28.64
C MET A 1 -0.30 -24.05 -27.20
N LYS A 2 -0.36 -23.04 -26.33
CA LYS A 2 -1.00 -23.11 -25.00
C LYS A 2 -1.65 -21.75 -24.73
N ALA A 3 -2.96 -21.78 -24.58
CA ALA A 3 -3.81 -20.63 -24.39
C ALA A 3 -3.53 -19.95 -23.03
N LYS A 4 -3.41 -18.62 -23.06
CA LYS A 4 -3.36 -17.77 -21.86
C LYS A 4 -4.79 -17.46 -21.42
N ASN A 5 -5.16 -17.90 -20.24
CA ASN A 5 -6.41 -17.51 -19.60
C ASN A 5 -6.30 -16.08 -19.06
N LEU A 6 -7.08 -15.19 -19.63
CA LEU A 6 -7.29 -13.82 -19.18
C LEU A 6 -8.38 -13.84 -18.12
N LYS A 7 -8.04 -13.57 -16.86
CA LYS A 7 -9.02 -13.36 -15.79
C LYS A 7 -9.48 -11.89 -15.81
N VAL A 8 -10.73 -11.69 -16.20
CA VAL A 8 -11.41 -10.40 -16.06
C VAL A 8 -11.89 -10.26 -14.62
N ILE A 9 -11.39 -9.24 -13.93
CA ILE A 9 -11.88 -8.85 -12.60
C ILE A 9 -12.90 -7.74 -12.81
N ILE A 10 -14.18 -8.04 -12.53
CA ILE A 10 -15.27 -7.06 -12.51
C ILE A 10 -15.26 -6.40 -11.13
N ILE A 11 -14.93 -5.12 -11.08
CA ILE A 11 -15.08 -4.30 -9.87
C ILE A 11 -16.44 -3.61 -9.97
N THR A 12 -17.37 -4.01 -9.10
CA THR A 12 -18.67 -3.37 -8.95
C THR A 12 -18.51 -2.16 -8.03
N VAL A 13 -18.64 -0.95 -8.59
CA VAL A 13 -18.65 0.30 -7.83
C VAL A 13 -20.09 0.58 -7.43
N TRP A 14 -20.34 0.64 -6.12
CA TRP A 14 -21.59 1.12 -5.55
C TRP A 14 -21.55 2.65 -5.47
N ILE A 15 -22.39 3.32 -6.30
CA ILE A 15 -22.63 4.75 -6.17
C ILE A 15 -23.84 4.94 -5.26
N LEU A 16 -23.59 5.53 -4.10
CA LEU A 16 -24.62 5.96 -3.16
C LEU A 16 -25.03 7.41 -3.49
N SER A 17 -26.15 7.59 -4.19
CA SER A 17 -26.74 8.89 -4.47
C SER A 17 -27.53 9.38 -3.25
N MET A 18 -27.05 10.43 -2.59
CA MET A 18 -27.82 11.20 -1.62
C MET A 18 -28.68 12.24 -2.34
N LEU A 19 -30.00 12.02 -2.39
CA LEU A 19 -30.98 13.02 -2.71
C LEU A 19 -31.18 13.94 -1.50
N VAL A 20 -30.87 15.21 -1.67
CA VAL A 20 -31.32 16.27 -0.74
C VAL A 20 -32.56 16.91 -1.33
N SER A 21 -33.69 16.67 -0.70
CA SER A 21 -34.98 17.32 -1.00
C SER A 21 -35.02 18.68 -0.31
N ILE A 22 -35.15 19.76 -1.10
CA ILE A 22 -35.46 21.08 -0.58
C ILE A 22 -36.94 21.34 -0.89
N THR A 23 -37.74 21.38 0.15
CA THR A 23 -39.15 21.78 0.15
C THR A 23 -39.20 23.30 0.24
N ALA A 24 -39.77 23.96 -0.77
CA ALA A 24 -40.17 25.35 -0.67
C ALA A 24 -41.68 25.46 -0.74
N CYS A 25 -42.23 26.07 0.27
CA CYS A 25 -43.65 26.31 0.48
C CYS A 25 -44.22 27.34 -0.49
N SER A 26 -45.36 26.99 -1.09
CA SER A 26 -46.26 27.85 -1.79
C SER A 26 -47.14 28.68 -0.84
N LYS A 27 -47.48 29.88 -1.24
CA LYS A 27 -48.70 30.58 -0.81
C LYS A 27 -49.29 31.36 -1.96
N ASP A 28 -50.42 30.90 -2.45
CA ASP A 28 -51.48 31.74 -3.04
C ASP A 28 -52.21 32.50 -1.92
N PRO A 29 -52.93 33.62 -2.18
CA PRO A 29 -54.24 33.45 -2.73
C PRO A 29 -54.85 34.65 -3.52
N GLU A 30 -55.87 34.34 -4.36
CA GLU A 30 -57.12 35.06 -4.66
C GLU A 30 -57.04 36.43 -5.34
N GLY A 31 -57.84 36.76 -6.28
CA GLY A 31 -59.12 36.30 -6.74
C GLY A 31 -59.69 37.17 -7.88
N LYS A 32 -60.47 36.52 -8.63
CA LYS A 32 -61.66 37.02 -9.39
C LYS A 32 -61.66 38.40 -10.05
N SER A 33 -61.89 38.48 -11.36
CA SER A 33 -63.31 38.63 -11.82
C SER A 33 -63.43 38.60 -13.35
N ILE A 34 -64.42 37.88 -13.78
CA ILE A 34 -64.93 37.67 -15.12
C ILE A 34 -65.72 38.92 -15.54
N ILE A 35 -65.60 39.42 -16.80
CA ILE A 35 -66.65 39.97 -17.58
C ILE A 35 -66.41 39.78 -19.09
N THR A 36 -67.28 39.06 -19.76
CA THR A 36 -67.56 39.01 -21.18
C THR A 36 -68.91 39.74 -21.40
N PRO A 37 -69.43 39.92 -22.62
CA PRO A 37 -68.89 40.30 -23.92
C PRO A 37 -69.78 41.31 -24.68
N THR A 38 -69.42 41.54 -25.96
CA THR A 38 -70.35 41.79 -27.12
C THR A 38 -70.69 43.23 -27.47
N PRO A 39 -71.06 43.52 -28.72
CA PRO A 39 -70.50 43.22 -30.03
C PRO A 39 -70.26 44.44 -30.93
N GLU A 40 -69.72 44.11 -32.05
CA GLU A 40 -69.61 44.77 -33.38
C GLU A 40 -70.50 45.92 -33.75
N PRO A 41 -69.98 46.87 -34.59
CA PRO A 41 -70.36 46.81 -36.03
C PRO A 41 -69.20 47.08 -37.00
N ALA A 42 -69.13 46.27 -38.07
CA ALA A 42 -68.43 46.53 -39.32
C ALA A 42 -69.28 47.49 -40.23
N PRO A 43 -68.79 47.84 -41.43
CA PRO A 43 -67.44 48.10 -41.95
C PRO A 43 -67.30 49.48 -42.60
N SER A 44 -66.10 49.93 -42.83
CA SER A 44 -65.85 51.01 -43.81
C SER A 44 -64.58 50.68 -44.57
N GLU A 45 -64.74 50.41 -45.86
CA GLU A 45 -63.63 50.30 -46.80
C GLU A 45 -62.84 51.60 -46.83
N SER A 46 -61.54 51.52 -46.70
CA SER A 46 -60.62 52.59 -47.02
C SER A 46 -59.33 52.04 -47.63
N PRO A 47 -58.65 52.74 -48.52
CA PRO A 47 -57.91 52.22 -49.65
C PRO A 47 -56.57 51.54 -49.16
N SER A 48 -56.16 50.57 -49.96
CA SER A 48 -54.90 49.88 -49.83
C SER A 48 -53.70 50.80 -49.55
N PRO A 49 -52.94 50.59 -48.52
CA PRO A 49 -51.66 51.29 -48.37
C PRO A 49 -50.71 50.86 -49.48
N VAL A 50 -50.20 51.79 -50.18
CA VAL A 50 -49.05 51.68 -51.02
C VAL A 50 -47.95 51.19 -50.10
N VAL A 51 -47.53 49.93 -50.29
CA VAL A 51 -46.34 49.39 -49.63
C VAL A 51 -45.12 50.13 -50.20
N THR A 52 -44.73 51.21 -49.53
CA THR A 52 -43.40 51.77 -49.71
C THR A 52 -42.38 50.70 -49.30
N ALA A 53 -41.74 50.15 -50.30
CA ALA A 53 -40.61 49.24 -50.06
C ALA A 53 -39.62 49.90 -49.04
N VAL A 54 -39.50 49.35 -47.87
CA VAL A 54 -38.41 49.72 -46.95
C VAL A 54 -37.13 49.51 -47.73
N PRO A 55 -36.22 50.47 -47.82
CA PRO A 55 -34.98 50.31 -48.59
C PRO A 55 -34.22 49.15 -47.95
N VAL A 56 -34.10 48.06 -48.68
CA VAL A 56 -33.29 46.91 -48.30
C VAL A 56 -31.86 47.40 -48.14
N LYS A 57 -31.29 47.25 -46.93
CA LYS A 57 -29.90 47.62 -46.66
C LYS A 57 -29.02 46.55 -47.21
N THR A 58 -28.11 46.86 -48.12
CA THR A 58 -27.12 45.99 -48.76
C THR A 58 -25.73 46.43 -48.42
N PHE A 59 -24.76 45.53 -48.62
CA PHE A 59 -23.33 45.82 -48.39
C PHE A 59 -22.84 46.97 -49.32
N PRO A 60 -21.97 47.87 -48.80
CA PRO A 60 -21.40 48.94 -49.58
C PRO A 60 -20.59 48.42 -50.80
N GLU A 61 -20.48 49.26 -51.85
CA GLU A 61 -19.68 48.95 -53.03
C GLU A 61 -18.19 48.74 -52.67
N GLY A 62 -17.49 47.76 -53.29
CA GLY A 62 -16.11 47.41 -52.99
C GLY A 62 -15.93 46.60 -51.73
N THR A 63 -17.02 46.01 -51.20
CA THR A 63 -16.93 45.14 -50.00
C THR A 63 -16.63 43.70 -50.42
N SER A 64 -15.58 43.10 -49.81
CA SER A 64 -15.20 41.71 -50.06
C SER A 64 -14.74 41.00 -48.79
N VAL A 65 -14.93 39.67 -48.75
CA VAL A 65 -14.47 38.80 -47.68
C VAL A 65 -13.71 37.62 -48.29
N ASN A 66 -12.46 37.39 -47.87
CA ASN A 66 -11.52 36.43 -48.46
C ASN A 66 -11.43 36.58 -50.00
N GLY A 67 -11.45 37.82 -50.49
CA GLY A 67 -11.42 38.13 -51.92
C GLY A 67 -12.74 37.89 -52.67
N ILE A 68 -13.79 37.44 -52.01
CA ILE A 68 -15.13 37.25 -52.60
C ILE A 68 -15.89 38.56 -52.47
N ASP A 69 -16.26 39.14 -53.60
CA ASP A 69 -17.08 40.37 -53.67
C ASP A 69 -18.51 40.10 -53.14
N ILE A 70 -18.95 40.87 -52.16
CA ILE A 70 -20.27 40.82 -51.54
C ILE A 70 -21.01 42.15 -51.67
N SER A 71 -20.49 43.07 -52.51
CA SER A 71 -21.08 44.37 -52.76
C SER A 71 -22.51 44.25 -53.25
N GLY A 72 -23.42 45.07 -52.70
CA GLY A 72 -24.80 45.11 -53.10
C GLY A 72 -25.69 43.94 -52.69
N LEU A 73 -25.13 42.92 -52.02
CA LEU A 73 -25.90 41.80 -51.51
C LEU A 73 -26.55 42.16 -50.19
N GLU A 74 -27.62 41.46 -49.86
CA GLU A 74 -28.24 41.44 -48.51
C GLU A 74 -27.40 40.52 -47.57
N LEU A 75 -27.64 40.65 -46.29
CA LEU A 75 -26.86 39.91 -45.29
C LEU A 75 -26.93 38.38 -45.48
N ASP A 76 -28.14 37.87 -45.73
CA ASP A 76 -28.39 36.44 -45.92
C ASP A 76 -27.75 35.91 -47.22
N GLU A 77 -27.79 36.74 -48.31
CA GLU A 77 -27.17 36.42 -49.59
C GLU A 77 -25.66 36.40 -49.51
N ALA A 78 -25.07 37.34 -48.77
CA ALA A 78 -23.63 37.37 -48.51
C ALA A 78 -23.17 36.18 -47.66
N SER A 79 -23.89 35.85 -46.61
CA SER A 79 -23.66 34.68 -45.78
C SER A 79 -23.72 33.38 -46.60
N ALA A 80 -24.76 33.23 -47.43
CA ALA A 80 -24.94 32.07 -48.30
C ALA A 80 -23.76 31.96 -49.32
N LYS A 81 -23.34 33.08 -49.89
CA LYS A 81 -22.21 33.15 -50.86
C LYS A 81 -20.87 32.78 -50.23
N LEU A 82 -20.68 33.08 -48.95
CA LEU A 82 -19.44 32.76 -48.21
C LEU A 82 -19.44 31.36 -47.58
N SER A 83 -20.56 30.66 -47.59
CA SER A 83 -20.73 29.36 -46.88
C SER A 83 -19.73 28.29 -47.31
N SER A 84 -19.37 28.21 -48.62
CA SER A 84 -18.36 27.25 -49.10
C SER A 84 -16.98 27.60 -48.59
N THR A 85 -16.59 28.88 -48.59
CA THR A 85 -15.31 29.37 -48.09
C THR A 85 -15.17 29.11 -46.58
N VAL A 86 -16.24 29.38 -45.84
CA VAL A 86 -16.29 29.05 -44.39
C VAL A 86 -16.07 27.56 -44.18
N LYS A 87 -16.77 26.72 -44.96
CA LYS A 87 -16.66 25.25 -44.83
C LYS A 87 -15.25 24.75 -45.18
N GLU A 88 -14.64 25.29 -46.24
CA GLU A 88 -13.25 24.95 -46.64
C GLU A 88 -12.23 25.38 -45.58
N LEU A 89 -12.39 26.63 -45.09
CA LEU A 89 -11.50 27.16 -44.05
C LEU A 89 -11.61 26.38 -42.75
N THR A 90 -12.80 26.07 -42.26
CA THR A 90 -13.00 25.28 -41.04
C THR A 90 -12.48 23.86 -41.20
N ALA A 91 -12.69 23.22 -42.34
CA ALA A 91 -12.22 21.86 -42.62
C ALA A 91 -10.68 21.77 -42.72
N SER A 92 -10.01 22.88 -43.02
CA SER A 92 -8.52 22.90 -43.15
C SER A 92 -7.80 22.89 -41.80
N TYR A 93 -8.51 23.11 -40.68
CA TYR A 93 -7.88 23.18 -39.36
C TYR A 93 -7.18 21.88 -38.99
N SER A 94 -5.93 22.00 -38.55
CA SER A 94 -5.14 20.91 -38.02
C SER A 94 -4.11 21.49 -37.05
N CYS A 95 -4.03 20.90 -35.86
CA CYS A 95 -3.00 21.23 -34.88
C CYS A 95 -2.20 19.99 -34.53
N ARG A 96 -0.87 20.10 -34.53
CA ARG A 96 0.08 19.07 -34.10
C ARG A 96 0.63 19.43 -32.73
N MET A 97 0.60 18.47 -31.82
CA MET A 97 1.08 18.64 -30.46
C MET A 97 2.18 17.62 -30.18
N THR A 98 3.14 17.95 -29.33
CA THR A 98 4.17 17.01 -28.90
C THR A 98 4.56 17.25 -27.45
N ASN A 99 4.87 16.16 -26.73
CA ASN A 99 5.47 16.20 -25.39
C ASN A 99 7.01 15.96 -25.45
N GLY A 100 7.60 16.02 -26.64
CA GLY A 100 9.01 15.76 -26.87
C GLY A 100 9.34 14.28 -27.17
N THR A 101 8.49 13.34 -26.82
CA THR A 101 8.64 11.90 -27.10
C THR A 101 7.52 11.35 -27.97
N GLU A 102 6.32 11.84 -27.81
CA GLU A 102 5.12 11.42 -28.52
C GLU A 102 4.54 12.60 -29.27
N SER A 103 3.78 12.32 -30.33
CA SER A 103 3.10 13.32 -31.13
C SER A 103 1.59 13.02 -31.18
N PHE A 104 0.80 14.07 -30.99
CA PHE A 104 -0.64 14.06 -31.06
C PHE A 104 -1.10 14.99 -32.18
N ALA A 105 -2.27 14.76 -32.72
CA ALA A 105 -2.85 15.65 -33.71
C ALA A 105 -4.35 15.74 -33.50
N ILE A 106 -4.88 16.94 -33.64
CA ILE A 106 -6.31 17.22 -33.68
C ILE A 106 -6.65 17.93 -34.97
N ASN A 107 -7.85 17.73 -35.47
CA ASN A 107 -8.35 18.33 -36.70
C ASN A 107 -9.80 18.81 -36.52
N ALA A 108 -10.37 19.39 -37.55
CA ALA A 108 -11.72 19.93 -37.52
C ALA A 108 -12.85 18.93 -37.22
N ASN A 109 -12.57 17.60 -37.30
CA ASN A 109 -13.57 16.61 -36.92
C ASN A 109 -13.52 16.29 -35.41
N ASP A 110 -12.41 16.63 -34.77
CA ASP A 110 -12.19 16.32 -33.35
C ASP A 110 -12.74 17.41 -32.43
N ILE A 111 -12.73 18.67 -32.87
CA ILE A 111 -13.17 19.85 -32.14
C ILE A 111 -14.21 20.69 -32.94
N THR A 112 -14.87 21.58 -32.26
CA THR A 112 -15.81 22.53 -32.93
C THR A 112 -15.03 23.72 -33.44
N VAL A 113 -14.95 23.83 -34.78
CA VAL A 113 -14.27 24.92 -35.48
C VAL A 113 -15.32 25.77 -36.23
N GLY A 114 -15.30 27.05 -35.99
CA GLY A 114 -16.08 28.06 -36.70
C GLY A 114 -15.20 29.15 -37.26
N THR A 115 -15.81 30.26 -37.67
CA THR A 115 -15.13 31.48 -38.08
C THR A 115 -15.74 32.68 -37.38
N ASP A 116 -15.12 33.84 -37.52
CA ASP A 116 -15.64 35.12 -37.08
C ASP A 116 -16.57 35.79 -38.13
N LEU A 117 -17.24 34.99 -38.99
CA LEU A 117 -18.07 35.45 -40.11
C LEU A 117 -19.09 36.50 -39.67
N ASP A 118 -19.86 36.22 -38.61
CA ASP A 118 -20.93 37.14 -38.18
C ASP A 118 -20.37 38.52 -37.77
N ALA A 119 -19.25 38.53 -37.04
CA ALA A 119 -18.59 39.76 -36.63
C ALA A 119 -17.99 40.52 -37.87
N ILE A 120 -17.42 39.79 -38.81
CA ILE A 120 -16.91 40.37 -40.06
C ILE A 120 -18.05 40.93 -40.92
N LEU A 121 -19.14 40.20 -41.12
CA LEU A 121 -20.30 40.68 -41.85
C LEU A 121 -20.90 41.93 -41.21
N GLU A 122 -21.04 41.95 -39.90
CA GLU A 122 -21.55 43.13 -39.19
C GLU A 122 -20.65 44.36 -39.40
N GLN A 123 -19.33 44.16 -39.33
CA GLN A 123 -18.37 45.23 -39.55
C GLN A 123 -18.34 45.68 -41.01
N ALA A 124 -18.32 44.75 -41.97
CA ALA A 124 -18.34 44.99 -43.40
C ALA A 124 -19.61 45.72 -43.87
N PHE A 125 -20.74 45.35 -43.27
CA PHE A 125 -22.03 46.00 -43.55
C PHE A 125 -22.06 47.48 -43.15
N ARG A 126 -21.36 47.82 -42.08
CA ARG A 126 -21.27 49.21 -41.60
C ARG A 126 -20.25 50.05 -42.32
N LYS A 127 -19.09 49.46 -42.71
CA LYS A 127 -17.94 50.24 -43.15
C LYS A 127 -17.50 49.98 -44.59
N GLY A 128 -17.96 48.88 -45.22
CA GLY A 128 -17.39 48.39 -46.48
C GLY A 128 -15.94 47.97 -46.32
N GLY A 129 -15.28 47.60 -47.42
CA GLY A 129 -13.84 47.27 -47.49
C GLY A 129 -13.56 45.76 -47.60
N ALA A 130 -12.28 45.45 -47.58
CA ALA A 130 -11.80 44.04 -47.67
C ALA A 130 -11.52 43.44 -46.29
N TYR A 131 -12.02 42.23 -46.07
CA TYR A 131 -11.90 41.51 -44.81
C TYR A 131 -11.41 40.08 -45.07
N GLU A 132 -10.77 39.47 -44.04
CA GLU A 132 -10.43 38.07 -44.03
C GLU A 132 -11.01 37.37 -42.82
N LEU A 133 -11.56 36.17 -43.05
CA LEU A 133 -12.13 35.34 -42.01
C LEU A 133 -11.00 34.70 -41.18
N LYS A 134 -11.23 34.67 -39.87
CA LYS A 134 -10.35 33.97 -38.94
C LYS A 134 -11.05 32.76 -38.37
N LEU A 135 -10.31 31.68 -38.17
CA LEU A 135 -10.80 30.51 -37.46
C LEU A 135 -11.10 30.86 -35.99
N ARG A 136 -12.18 30.28 -35.51
CA ARG A 136 -12.58 30.34 -34.11
C ARG A 136 -12.78 28.91 -33.62
N ILE A 137 -12.06 28.52 -32.57
CA ILE A 137 -12.23 27.24 -31.93
C ILE A 137 -13.14 27.44 -30.74
N ALA A 138 -14.16 26.58 -30.60
CA ALA A 138 -15.09 26.66 -29.48
C ALA A 138 -14.45 26.01 -28.23
N ASP A 139 -14.65 26.69 -27.10
CA ASP A 139 -14.36 26.12 -25.78
C ASP A 139 -15.60 25.36 -25.30
N ASP A 140 -15.70 24.11 -25.72
CA ASP A 140 -16.84 23.25 -25.49
C ASP A 140 -16.45 21.87 -24.94
N GLU A 141 -17.46 21.00 -24.76
CA GLU A 141 -17.25 19.63 -24.24
C GLU A 141 -16.34 18.78 -25.12
N ARG A 142 -16.24 19.05 -26.42
CA ARG A 142 -15.35 18.32 -27.33
C ARG A 142 -13.89 18.68 -27.07
N LEU A 143 -13.57 19.95 -26.85
CA LEU A 143 -12.23 20.38 -26.45
C LEU A 143 -11.88 19.84 -25.07
N GLN A 144 -12.82 19.86 -24.12
CA GLN A 144 -12.61 19.28 -22.81
C GLN A 144 -12.27 17.77 -22.90
N ALA A 145 -13.00 17.02 -23.70
CA ALA A 145 -12.77 15.59 -23.88
C ALA A 145 -11.37 15.30 -24.49
N ILE A 146 -10.86 16.17 -25.35
CA ILE A 146 -9.49 16.07 -25.90
C ILE A 146 -8.47 16.33 -24.78
N LEU A 147 -8.65 17.36 -23.96
CA LEU A 147 -7.76 17.69 -22.86
C LEU A 147 -7.72 16.57 -21.82
N ASP A 148 -8.88 15.97 -21.51
CA ASP A 148 -8.95 14.83 -20.62
C ASP A 148 -8.20 13.61 -21.19
N SER A 149 -8.40 13.31 -22.47
CA SER A 149 -7.70 12.22 -23.16
C SER A 149 -6.19 12.42 -23.23
N LEU A 150 -5.73 13.65 -23.48
CA LEU A 150 -4.30 13.99 -23.44
C LEU A 150 -3.75 13.82 -22.04
N SER A 151 -4.49 14.27 -21.02
CA SER A 151 -4.09 14.11 -19.63
C SER A 151 -3.95 12.64 -19.22
N GLU A 152 -4.90 11.79 -19.61
CA GLU A 152 -4.83 10.34 -19.34
C GLU A 152 -3.62 9.67 -19.99
N GLN A 153 -3.19 10.13 -21.15
CA GLN A 153 -2.06 9.57 -21.88
C GLN A 153 -0.70 10.10 -21.39
N ILE A 154 -0.64 11.34 -20.93
CA ILE A 154 0.61 12.05 -20.60
C ILE A 154 0.92 11.99 -19.11
N ASN A 155 -0.11 12.12 -18.25
CA ASN A 155 0.08 12.26 -16.83
C ASN A 155 0.68 11.00 -16.22
N THR A 156 1.71 11.18 -15.42
CA THR A 156 2.36 10.12 -14.65
C THR A 156 2.50 10.56 -13.20
N ALA A 157 2.01 9.73 -12.28
CA ALA A 157 2.18 10.01 -10.87
C ALA A 157 3.65 9.91 -10.44
N PRO A 158 4.13 10.77 -9.53
CA PRO A 158 5.47 10.66 -8.99
C PRO A 158 5.61 9.36 -8.19
N LYS A 159 6.75 8.70 -8.34
CA LYS A 159 7.11 7.54 -7.54
C LYS A 159 7.98 7.99 -6.37
N GLN A 160 7.51 7.72 -5.15
CA GLN A 160 8.25 8.10 -3.96
C GLN A 160 9.52 7.27 -3.79
N GLN A 161 10.50 7.83 -3.11
CA GLN A 161 11.66 7.10 -2.64
C GLN A 161 11.21 6.00 -1.68
N ARG A 162 11.86 4.84 -1.73
CA ARG A 162 11.50 3.70 -0.87
C ARG A 162 12.70 2.82 -0.55
N LEU A 163 12.64 2.19 0.61
CA LEU A 163 13.58 1.14 0.99
C LEU A 163 13.18 -0.18 0.32
N LYS A 164 14.13 -0.80 -0.37
CA LYS A 164 14.00 -2.18 -0.86
C LYS A 164 14.77 -3.11 0.08
N VAL A 165 14.08 -4.14 0.57
CA VAL A 165 14.65 -5.19 1.42
C VAL A 165 14.97 -6.41 0.57
N ASN A 166 16.17 -6.98 0.73
CA ASN A 166 16.63 -8.19 0.06
C ASN A 166 16.91 -9.28 1.11
N THR A 167 16.08 -10.28 1.14
CA THR A 167 16.16 -11.38 2.11
C THR A 167 17.34 -12.35 1.85
N ASP A 168 17.83 -12.38 0.59
CA ASP A 168 18.90 -13.28 0.16
C ASP A 168 20.31 -12.69 0.29
N LYS A 169 20.41 -11.46 0.79
CA LYS A 169 21.67 -10.76 1.00
C LYS A 169 22.03 -10.73 2.48
N ALA A 170 23.31 -10.46 2.77
CA ALA A 170 23.80 -10.29 4.13
C ALA A 170 24.18 -8.83 4.40
N ASP A 171 24.27 -8.47 5.65
CA ASP A 171 24.75 -7.17 6.14
C ASP A 171 24.03 -5.96 5.49
N SER A 172 24.75 -4.91 5.21
CA SER A 172 24.23 -3.69 4.59
C SER A 172 23.62 -3.91 3.20
N ALA A 173 23.99 -5.00 2.51
CA ALA A 173 23.42 -5.33 1.20
C ALA A 173 21.95 -5.80 1.28
N ARG A 174 21.42 -6.04 2.49
CA ARG A 174 20.00 -6.34 2.74
C ARG A 174 19.11 -5.16 2.36
N PHE A 175 19.63 -3.94 2.40
CA PHE A 175 18.86 -2.72 2.22
C PHE A 175 19.39 -1.90 1.04
N ARG A 176 18.48 -1.44 0.20
CA ARG A 176 18.80 -0.52 -0.90
C ARG A 176 17.74 0.56 -1.01
N ILE A 177 18.18 1.80 -1.06
CA ILE A 177 17.29 2.92 -1.38
C ILE A 177 17.01 2.91 -2.89
N ILE A 178 15.74 2.90 -3.25
CA ILE A 178 15.26 3.14 -4.59
C ILE A 178 14.83 4.60 -4.64
N ASN A 179 15.56 5.41 -5.41
CA ASN A 179 15.27 6.83 -5.54
C ASN A 179 13.87 7.06 -6.09
N GLY A 180 13.25 8.14 -5.67
CA GLY A 180 12.01 8.64 -6.23
C GLY A 180 12.18 9.03 -7.70
N LYS A 181 11.09 9.12 -8.42
CA LYS A 181 11.03 9.63 -9.79
C LYS A 181 9.90 10.65 -9.86
N SER A 182 10.19 11.84 -10.37
CA SER A 182 9.17 12.85 -10.63
C SER A 182 8.08 12.30 -11.54
N GLY A 183 6.87 12.74 -11.33
CA GLY A 183 5.74 12.62 -12.23
C GLY A 183 5.69 13.78 -13.22
N ILE A 184 4.79 13.67 -14.16
CA ILE A 184 4.49 14.70 -15.15
C ILE A 184 2.99 14.90 -15.19
N GLU A 185 2.57 16.15 -15.28
CA GLU A 185 1.17 16.53 -15.47
C GLU A 185 1.06 17.49 -16.65
N LEU A 186 0.07 17.31 -17.50
CA LEU A 186 -0.22 18.24 -18.57
C LEU A 186 -0.83 19.53 -17.99
N ASP A 187 -0.28 20.68 -18.30
CA ASP A 187 -0.94 21.97 -18.04
C ASP A 187 -2.13 22.12 -18.99
N THR A 188 -3.29 21.65 -18.53
CA THR A 188 -4.52 21.66 -19.35
C THR A 188 -5.01 23.05 -19.65
N GLU A 189 -4.82 24.02 -18.75
CA GLU A 189 -5.26 25.40 -18.95
C GLU A 189 -4.41 26.11 -20.01
N GLU A 190 -3.10 25.98 -19.93
CA GLU A 190 -2.22 26.55 -20.96
C GLU A 190 -2.37 25.81 -22.29
N THR A 191 -2.57 24.49 -22.31
CA THR A 191 -2.86 23.72 -23.51
C THR A 191 -4.17 24.19 -24.15
N ARG A 192 -5.21 24.39 -23.35
CA ARG A 192 -6.50 24.95 -23.78
C ARG A 192 -6.31 26.32 -24.45
N HIS A 193 -5.59 27.21 -23.79
CA HIS A 193 -5.31 28.55 -24.29
C HIS A 193 -4.58 28.51 -25.65
N LEU A 194 -3.59 27.65 -25.80
CA LEU A 194 -2.82 27.49 -27.05
C LEU A 194 -3.70 26.94 -28.17
N ILE A 195 -4.57 25.95 -27.91
CA ILE A 195 -5.51 25.43 -28.91
C ILE A 195 -6.51 26.54 -29.32
N LEU A 196 -7.12 27.24 -28.36
CA LEU A 196 -8.07 28.31 -28.64
C LEU A 196 -7.47 29.49 -29.40
N SER A 197 -6.16 29.70 -29.29
CA SER A 197 -5.44 30.71 -30.08
C SER A 197 -5.32 30.36 -31.58
N GLY A 198 -5.67 29.12 -31.95
CA GLY A 198 -5.55 28.63 -33.32
C GLY A 198 -4.15 28.16 -33.68
N ALA A 199 -3.31 27.86 -32.74
CA ALA A 199 -1.96 27.37 -32.98
C ALA A 199 -1.96 26.07 -33.81
N GLU A 200 -1.16 26.03 -34.88
CA GLU A 200 -1.02 24.82 -35.70
C GLU A 200 -0.01 23.82 -35.13
N ARG A 201 0.88 24.28 -34.24
CA ARG A 201 1.87 23.46 -33.53
C ARG A 201 1.96 23.88 -32.06
N ILE A 202 1.91 22.90 -31.18
CA ILE A 202 1.99 23.10 -29.73
C ILE A 202 3.04 22.15 -29.17
N ASP A 203 4.06 22.69 -28.51
CA ASP A 203 4.86 21.95 -27.57
C ASP A 203 4.08 21.93 -26.27
N LEU A 204 3.56 20.75 -25.90
CA LEU A 204 2.64 20.59 -24.76
C LEU A 204 3.31 21.08 -23.47
N PRO A 205 2.68 22.04 -22.78
CA PRO A 205 3.18 22.51 -21.51
C PRO A 205 3.03 21.42 -20.45
N LEU A 206 4.16 21.03 -19.85
CA LEU A 206 4.21 19.95 -18.86
C LEU A 206 4.68 20.50 -17.51
N ILE A 207 4.00 20.11 -16.46
CA ILE A 207 4.33 20.43 -15.05
C ILE A 207 5.02 19.22 -14.45
N GLU A 208 6.24 19.40 -13.95
CA GLU A 208 6.92 18.36 -13.18
C GLU A 208 6.37 18.29 -11.76
N ILE A 209 5.83 17.12 -11.38
CA ILE A 209 5.41 16.82 -10.02
C ILE A 209 6.56 16.11 -9.33
N LYS A 210 7.27 16.82 -8.45
CA LYS A 210 8.40 16.24 -7.73
C LYS A 210 7.94 15.10 -6.82
N ALA A 211 8.73 14.02 -6.77
CA ALA A 211 8.62 13.06 -5.69
C ALA A 211 8.90 13.75 -4.35
N CYS A 212 8.20 13.35 -3.30
CA CYS A 212 8.50 13.83 -1.96
C CYS A 212 9.85 13.25 -1.53
N ASP A 213 10.81 14.10 -1.23
CA ASP A 213 12.11 13.70 -0.67
C ASP A 213 11.92 13.40 0.82
N THR A 214 11.43 12.20 1.14
CA THR A 214 11.43 11.70 2.52
C THR A 214 12.82 11.14 2.79
N GLU A 215 13.50 11.64 3.79
CA GLU A 215 14.79 11.07 4.19
C GLU A 215 14.58 9.64 4.69
N ILE A 216 15.13 8.65 3.98
CA ILE A 216 15.07 7.25 4.34
C ILE A 216 16.43 6.84 4.90
N SER A 217 16.48 6.52 6.19
CA SER A 217 17.66 5.92 6.80
C SER A 217 17.77 4.43 6.43
N ILE A 218 19.00 3.97 6.25
CA ILE A 218 19.28 2.54 6.07
C ILE A 218 19.31 1.91 7.46
N PRO A 219 18.49 0.89 7.74
CA PRO A 219 18.48 0.23 9.03
C PRO A 219 19.85 -0.40 9.38
N VAL A 220 20.25 -0.26 10.63
CA VAL A 220 21.50 -0.85 11.17
C VAL A 220 21.21 -2.11 11.98
N LEU A 221 22.22 -2.97 12.14
CA LEU A 221 22.11 -4.15 12.99
C LEU A 221 21.96 -3.72 14.46
N ARG A 222 20.85 -4.11 15.09
CA ARG A 222 20.57 -3.84 16.50
C ARG A 222 20.85 -5.04 17.39
N GLY A 223 20.58 -6.23 16.90
CA GLY A 223 20.77 -7.44 17.69
C GLY A 223 20.92 -8.66 16.82
N SER A 224 21.80 -9.56 17.24
CA SER A 224 22.01 -10.85 16.58
C SER A 224 22.18 -11.96 17.59
N PHE A 225 21.79 -13.16 17.21
CA PHE A 225 22.03 -14.36 17.97
C PHE A 225 22.07 -15.59 17.07
N ALA A 226 22.82 -16.59 17.47
CA ALA A 226 22.86 -17.87 16.76
C ALA A 226 22.84 -19.03 17.75
N THR A 227 22.25 -20.14 17.31
CA THR A 227 22.28 -21.43 18.03
C THR A 227 22.71 -22.53 17.09
N GLU A 228 23.40 -23.54 17.63
CA GLU A 228 23.84 -24.69 16.87
C GLU A 228 22.87 -25.87 17.01
N PHE A 229 22.74 -26.68 15.96
CA PHE A 229 21.92 -27.87 15.94
C PHE A 229 22.63 -29.02 15.20
N ASN A 230 22.20 -30.25 15.44
CA ASN A 230 22.71 -31.39 14.70
C ASN A 230 21.99 -31.51 13.33
N ALA A 231 22.68 -31.14 12.25
CA ALA A 231 22.16 -31.19 10.89
C ALA A 231 21.94 -32.63 10.36
N GLN A 232 22.47 -33.65 11.02
CA GLN A 232 22.21 -35.04 10.64
C GLN A 232 20.77 -35.48 10.98
N ASN A 233 20.12 -34.80 11.93
CA ASN A 233 18.69 -34.97 12.14
C ASN A 233 17.90 -34.21 11.05
N ILE A 234 17.72 -34.87 9.91
CA ILE A 234 17.20 -34.27 8.67
C ILE A 234 15.82 -33.62 8.87
N ASN A 235 14.90 -34.31 9.56
CA ASN A 235 13.55 -33.80 9.78
C ASN A 235 13.56 -32.55 10.69
N ARG A 236 14.36 -32.57 11.75
CA ARG A 236 14.54 -31.42 12.64
C ARG A 236 15.18 -30.25 11.90
N ALA A 237 16.25 -30.49 11.15
CA ALA A 237 16.92 -29.47 10.35
C ALA A 237 15.94 -28.84 9.33
N PHE A 238 15.11 -29.66 8.67
CA PHE A 238 14.05 -29.18 7.78
C PHE A 238 13.05 -28.27 8.49
N ASN A 239 12.57 -28.67 9.68
CA ASN A 239 11.64 -27.87 10.46
C ASN A 239 12.24 -26.52 10.89
N LEU A 240 13.52 -26.51 11.31
CA LEU A 240 14.22 -25.28 11.65
C LEU A 240 14.35 -24.35 10.44
N ALA A 241 14.75 -24.89 9.28
CA ALA A 241 14.86 -24.11 8.04
C ALA A 241 13.51 -23.53 7.60
N LYS A 242 12.47 -24.34 7.67
CA LYS A 242 11.09 -23.89 7.35
C LYS A 242 10.63 -22.78 8.29
N ALA A 243 10.78 -22.94 9.61
CA ALA A 243 10.42 -21.91 10.57
C ALA A 243 11.23 -20.62 10.36
N ALA A 244 12.55 -20.74 10.14
CA ALA A 244 13.40 -19.60 9.83
C ALA A 244 12.94 -18.88 8.55
N SER A 245 12.59 -19.61 7.49
CA SER A 245 12.14 -19.01 6.23
C SER A 245 10.80 -18.26 6.35
N LEU A 246 9.88 -18.70 7.22
CA LEU A 246 8.63 -18.02 7.49
C LEU A 246 8.81 -16.68 8.24
N LEU A 247 9.92 -16.55 8.98
CA LEU A 247 10.27 -15.36 9.75
C LEU A 247 11.24 -14.44 9.01
N ASN A 248 11.90 -14.95 7.95
CA ASN A 248 12.93 -14.21 7.23
C ASN A 248 12.35 -13.07 6.41
N GLY A 249 12.78 -11.85 6.69
CA GLY A 249 12.33 -10.63 6.01
C GLY A 249 11.05 -10.03 6.59
N LEU A 250 10.57 -10.50 7.73
CA LEU A 250 9.44 -9.86 8.42
C LEU A 250 9.81 -8.44 8.85
N MET A 251 8.87 -7.54 8.65
CA MET A 251 8.94 -6.16 9.12
C MET A 251 7.86 -5.96 10.18
N LEU A 252 8.20 -5.30 11.27
CA LEU A 252 7.25 -4.85 12.29
C LEU A 252 7.27 -3.32 12.34
N ALA A 253 6.11 -2.71 12.12
CA ALA A 253 5.91 -1.29 12.30
C ALA A 253 5.99 -0.89 13.79
N PRO A 254 6.17 0.40 14.12
CA PRO A 254 6.11 0.89 15.49
C PRO A 254 4.85 0.41 16.22
N GLY A 255 5.04 -0.19 17.40
CA GLY A 255 3.96 -0.73 18.23
C GLY A 255 3.41 -2.08 17.80
N GLU A 256 3.79 -2.61 16.64
CA GLU A 256 3.31 -3.91 16.14
C GLU A 256 3.92 -5.08 16.93
N GLU A 257 3.13 -6.15 17.05
CA GLU A 257 3.51 -7.39 17.75
C GLU A 257 3.62 -8.57 16.80
N LEU A 258 4.68 -9.34 16.95
CA LEU A 258 4.88 -10.65 16.33
C LEU A 258 4.55 -11.75 17.33
N SER A 259 3.50 -12.52 17.07
CA SER A 259 3.25 -13.81 17.71
C SER A 259 3.98 -14.88 16.90
N PHE A 260 4.94 -15.57 17.52
CA PHE A 260 5.71 -16.62 16.86
C PHE A 260 4.82 -17.79 16.43
N ASP A 261 3.91 -18.24 17.32
CA ASP A 261 3.00 -19.36 17.05
C ASP A 261 2.09 -19.06 15.85
N ARG A 262 1.56 -17.84 15.78
CA ARG A 262 0.71 -17.38 14.68
C ARG A 262 1.50 -17.25 13.37
N ALA A 263 2.73 -16.76 13.42
CA ALA A 263 3.57 -16.59 12.23
C ALA A 263 3.94 -17.92 11.58
N LEU A 264 4.14 -18.98 12.37
CA LEU A 264 4.42 -20.32 11.85
C LEU A 264 3.18 -21.05 11.36
N GLY A 265 2.00 -20.69 11.85
CA GLY A 265 0.75 -21.35 11.52
C GLY A 265 0.65 -22.77 12.06
N GLU A 266 -0.24 -23.54 11.47
CA GLU A 266 -0.52 -24.90 11.89
C GLU A 266 0.60 -25.86 11.50
N ARG A 267 1.10 -26.61 12.50
CA ARG A 267 2.20 -27.56 12.34
C ARG A 267 1.63 -28.97 12.16
N ASN A 268 1.42 -29.36 10.89
CA ASN A 268 0.92 -30.66 10.48
C ASN A 268 1.59 -31.08 9.16
N GLU A 269 1.29 -32.28 8.69
CA GLU A 269 1.80 -32.82 7.43
C GLU A 269 1.32 -32.02 6.21
N GLU A 270 0.05 -31.59 6.21
CA GLU A 270 -0.58 -30.84 5.12
C GLU A 270 0.16 -29.52 4.85
N ASN A 271 0.61 -28.87 5.92
CA ASN A 271 1.43 -27.66 5.84
C ASN A 271 2.92 -27.97 5.64
N GLY A 272 3.27 -29.24 5.37
CA GLY A 272 4.62 -29.67 5.02
C GLY A 272 5.61 -29.67 6.18
N TRP A 273 5.16 -29.77 7.43
CA TRP A 273 6.03 -30.01 8.58
C TRP A 273 6.44 -31.48 8.66
N LYS A 274 7.57 -31.76 9.28
CA LYS A 274 8.10 -33.11 9.46
C LYS A 274 7.97 -33.53 10.91
N LEU A 275 7.77 -34.85 11.15
CA LEU A 275 7.88 -35.44 12.46
C LEU A 275 9.34 -35.38 12.94
N ALA A 276 9.57 -34.86 14.12
CA ALA A 276 10.85 -34.83 14.79
C ALA A 276 10.63 -34.76 16.31
N GLU A 277 11.67 -35.14 17.05
CA GLU A 277 11.64 -35.14 18.51
C GLU A 277 11.26 -33.80 19.11
N ALA A 278 10.33 -33.84 20.06
CA ALA A 278 9.97 -32.73 20.91
C ALA A 278 9.72 -33.23 22.33
N TYR A 279 10.06 -32.42 23.33
CA TYR A 279 9.81 -32.74 24.71
C TYR A 279 8.37 -32.43 25.09
N THR A 280 7.72 -33.40 25.77
CA THR A 280 6.38 -33.30 26.33
C THR A 280 6.38 -33.65 27.81
N ASN A 281 5.20 -33.60 28.47
CA ASN A 281 4.99 -33.93 29.88
C ASN A 281 6.05 -33.28 30.80
N GLY A 282 6.23 -31.95 30.68
CA GLY A 282 7.21 -31.22 31.47
C GLY A 282 8.66 -31.56 31.17
N GLY A 283 8.98 -32.12 29.98
CA GLY A 283 10.29 -32.56 29.57
C GLY A 283 10.66 -33.95 30.07
N LEU A 284 9.74 -34.71 30.61
CA LEU A 284 9.94 -36.06 31.07
C LEU A 284 9.94 -37.08 29.93
N GLU A 285 9.22 -36.77 28.86
CA GLU A 285 9.06 -37.63 27.70
C GLU A 285 9.54 -36.93 26.44
N SER A 286 10.07 -37.71 25.52
CA SER A 286 10.37 -37.27 24.13
C SER A 286 9.41 -37.99 23.21
N VAL A 287 8.71 -37.23 22.39
CA VAL A 287 7.79 -37.77 21.39
C VAL A 287 8.06 -37.15 20.03
N GLU A 288 7.76 -37.89 18.98
CA GLU A 288 7.78 -37.32 17.63
C GLU A 288 6.51 -36.53 17.38
N GLN A 289 6.66 -35.28 16.97
CA GLN A 289 5.55 -34.43 16.57
C GLN A 289 5.93 -33.52 15.39
N TYR A 290 4.92 -33.10 14.62
CA TYR A 290 5.15 -32.17 13.52
C TYR A 290 5.70 -30.84 14.03
N GLY A 291 6.77 -30.35 13.39
CA GLY A 291 7.44 -29.14 13.80
C GLY A 291 8.41 -29.32 14.98
N GLY A 292 8.77 -30.56 15.35
CA GLY A 292 9.78 -30.78 16.38
C GLY A 292 11.06 -29.99 16.06
N GLY A 293 11.58 -29.26 17.07
CA GLY A 293 12.73 -28.36 16.97
C GLY A 293 12.42 -26.86 16.98
N ILE A 294 11.21 -26.41 16.69
CA ILE A 294 10.87 -24.98 16.55
C ILE A 294 11.16 -24.13 17.80
N CYS A 295 11.16 -24.73 19.00
CA CYS A 295 11.55 -24.02 20.22
C CYS A 295 13.01 -23.49 20.16
N GLN A 296 13.86 -24.07 19.33
CA GLN A 296 15.19 -23.53 19.10
C GLN A 296 15.11 -22.26 18.24
N VAL A 297 14.18 -22.20 17.27
CA VAL A 297 13.94 -21.01 16.43
C VAL A 297 13.39 -19.86 17.27
N SER A 298 12.39 -20.12 18.12
CA SER A 298 11.87 -19.10 19.03
C SER A 298 12.92 -18.61 20.03
N THR A 299 13.76 -19.51 20.55
CA THR A 299 14.85 -19.15 21.45
C THR A 299 15.90 -18.26 20.75
N THR A 300 16.27 -18.59 19.51
CA THR A 300 17.23 -17.79 18.74
C THR A 300 16.67 -16.40 18.47
N LEU A 301 15.41 -16.31 18.05
CA LEU A 301 14.71 -15.04 17.84
C LEU A 301 14.58 -14.23 19.14
N TYR A 302 14.20 -14.86 20.25
CA TYR A 302 14.08 -14.22 21.56
C TYR A 302 15.39 -13.55 22.00
N ASN A 303 16.51 -14.26 21.86
CA ASN A 303 17.82 -13.73 22.23
C ASN A 303 18.29 -12.59 21.32
N ALA A 304 18.00 -12.64 20.03
CA ALA A 304 18.25 -11.52 19.11
C ALA A 304 17.37 -10.31 19.46
N ALA A 305 16.10 -10.53 19.80
CA ALA A 305 15.16 -9.47 20.19
C ALA A 305 15.55 -8.77 21.49
N LEU A 306 16.05 -9.51 22.48
CA LEU A 306 16.59 -8.93 23.71
C LEU A 306 17.79 -8.00 23.43
N ARG A 307 18.70 -8.42 22.52
CA ARG A 307 19.88 -7.62 22.11
C ARG A 307 19.51 -6.42 21.24
N ALA A 308 18.39 -6.50 20.54
CA ALA A 308 17.83 -5.40 19.75
C ALA A 308 17.05 -4.39 20.61
N ASP A 309 16.95 -4.58 21.92
CA ASP A 309 16.16 -3.79 22.88
C ASP A 309 14.66 -3.81 22.60
N LEU A 310 14.14 -4.89 22.05
CA LEU A 310 12.72 -5.03 21.79
C LEU A 310 11.97 -5.47 23.05
N SER A 311 10.70 -5.07 23.12
CA SER A 311 9.79 -5.52 24.18
C SER A 311 9.39 -6.98 23.97
N ILE A 312 9.31 -7.74 25.07
CA ILE A 312 8.86 -9.14 25.06
C ILE A 312 7.61 -9.26 25.92
N PRO A 313 6.42 -8.98 25.38
CA PRO A 313 5.16 -9.05 26.12
C PRO A 313 4.85 -10.43 26.70
N TYR A 314 5.27 -11.49 25.99
CA TYR A 314 5.03 -12.83 26.46
C TYR A 314 6.19 -13.77 26.08
N ARG A 315 6.67 -14.55 27.06
CA ARG A 315 7.65 -15.61 26.89
C ARG A 315 7.46 -16.64 28.04
N SER A 316 7.66 -17.91 27.75
CA SER A 316 7.76 -18.97 28.76
C SER A 316 9.08 -19.73 28.56
N ASN A 317 9.70 -20.17 29.67
CA ASN A 317 10.82 -21.10 29.60
C ASN A 317 10.30 -22.55 29.50
N HIS A 318 11.18 -23.45 29.04
CA HIS A 318 10.93 -24.89 29.12
C HIS A 318 10.84 -25.37 30.59
N SER A 319 10.25 -26.51 30.81
CA SER A 319 10.22 -27.14 32.15
C SER A 319 11.61 -27.58 32.64
N LYS A 320 12.53 -27.85 31.69
CA LYS A 320 13.95 -28.22 31.96
C LYS A 320 14.84 -27.33 31.09
N PRO A 321 16.10 -27.06 31.53
CA PRO A 321 17.08 -26.39 30.69
C PRO A 321 17.30 -27.16 29.38
N VAL A 322 17.45 -26.41 28.28
CA VAL A 322 17.79 -26.93 26.95
C VAL A 322 19.30 -26.83 26.71
N SER A 323 19.83 -27.61 25.78
CA SER A 323 21.27 -27.70 25.57
C SER A 323 21.85 -26.67 24.61
N TYR A 324 21.01 -26.02 23.80
CA TYR A 324 21.45 -25.10 22.72
C TYR A 324 21.56 -23.64 23.16
N VAL A 325 21.27 -23.33 24.42
CA VAL A 325 21.40 -21.98 25.01
C VAL A 325 21.65 -22.13 26.52
N PRO A 326 22.33 -21.17 27.18
CA PRO A 326 22.44 -21.15 28.63
C PRO A 326 21.06 -21.13 29.31
N ALA A 327 20.93 -21.82 30.45
CA ALA A 327 19.71 -21.86 31.23
C ALA A 327 19.24 -20.43 31.55
N GLY A 328 17.91 -20.17 31.44
CA GLY A 328 17.31 -18.87 31.63
C GLY A 328 17.15 -18.04 30.33
N LEU A 329 17.75 -18.47 29.21
CA LEU A 329 17.69 -17.76 27.93
C LEU A 329 16.86 -18.47 26.85
N ASP A 330 16.16 -19.52 27.21
CA ASP A 330 15.29 -20.28 26.30
C ASP A 330 13.89 -19.66 26.17
N ALA A 331 13.20 -19.93 25.06
CA ALA A 331 11.81 -19.58 24.84
C ALA A 331 11.04 -20.79 24.29
N ALA A 332 10.19 -21.35 25.11
CA ALA A 332 9.35 -22.50 24.78
C ALA A 332 8.14 -22.09 23.94
N ILE A 333 7.74 -22.98 23.03
CA ILE A 333 6.50 -22.86 22.26
C ILE A 333 5.68 -24.14 22.39
N SER A 334 4.39 -23.98 22.63
CA SER A 334 3.42 -25.07 22.56
C SER A 334 2.16 -24.55 21.90
N ARG A 335 1.76 -25.20 20.81
CA ARG A 335 0.65 -24.75 19.97
C ARG A 335 -0.58 -24.38 20.79
N GLY A 336 -1.05 -23.15 20.59
CA GLY A 336 -2.27 -22.62 21.20
C GLY A 336 -2.21 -22.41 22.72
N SER A 337 -1.05 -22.72 23.41
CA SER A 337 -0.94 -22.59 24.86
C SER A 337 0.28 -21.79 25.33
N ILE A 338 1.43 -21.91 24.64
CA ILE A 338 2.67 -21.21 24.98
C ILE A 338 3.23 -20.56 23.70
N ASP A 339 3.44 -19.26 23.73
CA ASP A 339 3.93 -18.46 22.61
C ASP A 339 5.19 -17.66 22.99
N LEU A 340 5.81 -17.05 22.00
CA LEU A 340 6.74 -15.95 22.13
C LEU A 340 6.13 -14.74 21.40
N VAL A 341 5.90 -13.66 22.15
CA VAL A 341 5.44 -12.40 21.57
C VAL A 341 6.52 -11.35 21.68
N ILE A 342 6.86 -10.74 20.56
CA ILE A 342 7.85 -9.66 20.45
C ILE A 342 7.11 -8.43 19.95
N ARG A 343 7.36 -7.28 20.57
CA ARG A 343 6.77 -6.00 20.17
C ARG A 343 7.85 -5.03 19.75
N ASN A 344 7.65 -4.37 18.63
CA ASN A 344 8.44 -3.22 18.24
C ASN A 344 8.07 -2.01 19.11
N ASN A 345 8.91 -1.68 20.06
CA ASN A 345 8.78 -0.53 20.97
C ASN A 345 9.61 0.68 20.51
N THR A 346 10.09 0.67 19.26
CA THR A 346 10.81 1.79 18.65
C THR A 346 9.88 2.67 17.84
N GLU A 347 10.37 3.84 17.40
CA GLU A 347 9.62 4.78 16.57
C GLU A 347 9.69 4.45 15.06
N SER A 348 10.49 3.45 14.67
CA SER A 348 10.75 3.08 13.29
C SER A 348 10.48 1.59 13.04
N ASN A 349 10.42 1.21 11.77
CA ASN A 349 10.29 -0.19 11.39
C ASN A 349 11.51 -0.99 11.84
N ILE A 350 11.28 -2.20 12.33
CA ILE A 350 12.32 -3.21 12.52
C ILE A 350 12.17 -4.32 11.49
N TYR A 351 13.30 -4.96 11.17
CA TYR A 351 13.37 -6.03 10.18
C TYR A 351 14.04 -7.24 10.79
N ILE A 352 13.40 -8.40 10.68
CA ILE A 352 13.87 -9.67 11.24
C ILE A 352 14.36 -10.54 10.08
N PHE A 353 15.61 -11.03 10.20
CA PHE A 353 16.17 -11.98 9.25
C PHE A 353 16.58 -13.25 9.97
N MET A 354 16.16 -14.40 9.44
CA MET A 354 16.51 -15.69 9.99
C MET A 354 16.92 -16.65 8.88
N TRP A 355 18.01 -17.36 9.08
CA TRP A 355 18.51 -18.34 8.10
C TRP A 355 19.33 -19.42 8.76
N ILE A 356 19.58 -20.50 8.03
CA ILE A 356 20.50 -21.57 8.42
C ILE A 356 21.77 -21.45 7.57
N SER A 357 22.92 -21.60 8.23
CA SER A 357 24.23 -21.73 7.59
C SER A 357 25.02 -22.82 8.29
N GLY A 358 25.32 -23.91 7.56
CA GLY A 358 25.94 -25.11 8.17
C GLY A 358 25.04 -25.68 9.28
N ASN A 359 25.61 -25.82 10.48
CA ASN A 359 24.90 -26.25 11.68
C ASN A 359 24.32 -25.09 12.51
N GLY A 360 24.48 -23.86 12.03
CA GLY A 360 24.02 -22.64 12.72
C GLY A 360 22.65 -22.20 12.26
N LEU A 361 21.77 -21.91 13.23
CA LEU A 361 20.55 -21.15 13.04
C LEU A 361 20.81 -19.72 13.51
N HIS A 362 20.69 -18.77 12.60
CA HIS A 362 21.02 -17.36 12.82
C HIS A 362 19.79 -16.49 12.81
N CYS A 363 19.82 -15.44 13.64
CA CYS A 363 18.84 -14.36 13.64
C CYS A 363 19.53 -13.01 13.74
N GLU A 364 19.15 -12.07 12.88
CA GLU A 364 19.56 -10.67 12.91
C GLU A 364 18.34 -9.77 12.90
N ILE A 365 18.38 -8.71 13.69
CA ILE A 365 17.31 -7.69 13.77
C ILE A 365 17.92 -6.33 13.48
N TYR A 366 17.34 -5.66 12.49
CA TYR A 366 17.76 -4.34 12.02
C TYR A 366 16.69 -3.32 12.33
N GLY A 367 17.11 -2.07 12.53
CA GLY A 367 16.26 -0.91 12.78
C GLY A 367 17.09 0.36 12.84
N ASP A 368 16.56 1.43 13.40
CA ASP A 368 17.34 2.65 13.63
C ASP A 368 18.46 2.42 14.64
N GLU A 369 19.44 3.30 14.63
CA GLU A 369 20.53 3.29 15.60
C GLU A 369 20.01 3.31 17.04
N PHE A 370 20.78 2.76 17.97
CA PHE A 370 20.50 2.92 19.38
C PHE A 370 20.65 4.40 19.80
N PRO A 371 19.93 4.83 20.86
CA PRO A 371 20.19 6.15 21.44
C PRO A 371 21.62 6.23 21.95
N LYS A 372 22.23 7.42 21.88
CA LYS A 372 23.65 7.67 22.29
C LYS A 372 23.98 7.31 23.75
N SER A 373 23.01 6.82 24.51
CA SER A 373 23.19 6.40 25.90
C SER A 373 23.81 5.01 26.06
N PHE A 374 23.89 4.23 24.99
CA PHE A 374 24.59 2.92 24.96
C PHE A 374 24.87 2.51 23.52
N ASP A 375 25.86 1.62 23.33
CA ASP A 375 26.32 1.17 22.02
C ASP A 375 25.73 -0.20 21.66
N TYR A 376 25.66 -1.09 22.65
CA TYR A 376 25.16 -2.47 22.46
C TYR A 376 24.60 -3.05 23.76
N ILE A 377 23.92 -4.19 23.64
CA ILE A 377 23.31 -4.93 24.75
C ILE A 377 23.85 -6.35 24.75
N GLU A 378 24.38 -6.78 25.89
CA GLU A 378 24.60 -8.19 26.19
C GLU A 378 23.43 -8.76 26.96
N VAL A 379 23.19 -10.06 26.75
CA VAL A 379 22.17 -10.78 27.52
C VAL A 379 22.88 -11.88 28.31
N ILE A 380 22.81 -11.78 29.62
CA ILE A 380 23.43 -12.72 30.56
C ILE A 380 22.35 -13.45 31.34
N SER A 381 22.70 -14.63 31.88
CA SER A 381 21.84 -15.39 32.77
C SER A 381 22.63 -15.77 34.02
N GLU A 382 22.04 -15.55 35.17
CA GLU A 382 22.61 -15.80 36.46
C GLU A 382 21.80 -16.88 37.22
N PHE A 383 22.47 -17.86 37.79
CA PHE A 383 21.85 -18.83 38.67
C PHE A 383 21.43 -18.16 39.98
N VAL A 384 20.22 -18.45 40.44
CA VAL A 384 19.68 -17.88 41.68
C VAL A 384 19.65 -18.96 42.77
N GLU A 385 18.96 -20.06 42.53
CA GLU A 385 18.80 -21.12 43.53
C GLU A 385 18.48 -22.48 42.89
N SER A 386 18.73 -23.53 43.64
CA SER A 386 18.27 -24.90 43.36
C SER A 386 16.95 -25.18 44.08
N ILE A 387 16.08 -25.92 43.39
CA ILE A 387 14.81 -26.38 43.95
C ILE A 387 14.93 -27.87 44.20
N PRO A 388 15.04 -28.33 45.46
CA PRO A 388 15.18 -29.75 45.77
C PRO A 388 14.03 -30.58 45.16
N PRO A 389 14.29 -31.86 44.82
CA PRO A 389 13.23 -32.79 44.51
C PRO A 389 12.23 -32.89 45.69
N GLY A 390 10.95 -33.08 45.38
CA GLY A 390 9.97 -33.37 46.40
C GLY A 390 10.22 -34.72 47.12
N GLU A 391 9.40 -35.03 48.10
CA GLU A 391 9.40 -36.37 48.74
C GLU A 391 9.05 -37.43 47.70
N ALA A 392 9.70 -38.62 47.82
CA ALA A 392 9.49 -39.72 46.90
C ALA A 392 8.00 -40.15 46.85
N GLU A 393 7.50 -40.32 45.64
CA GLU A 393 6.14 -40.81 45.38
C GLU A 393 6.17 -42.34 45.17
N PHE A 394 5.16 -43.02 45.65
CA PHE A 394 5.02 -44.46 45.55
C PHE A 394 3.70 -44.80 44.84
N VAL A 395 3.79 -45.64 43.80
CA VAL A 395 2.61 -46.10 43.03
C VAL A 395 2.50 -47.60 43.14
N ASP A 396 1.30 -48.12 43.32
CA ASP A 396 1.06 -49.56 43.45
C ASP A 396 1.29 -50.27 42.11
N ASP A 397 2.06 -51.37 42.13
CA ASP A 397 2.30 -52.23 40.99
C ASP A 397 1.97 -53.69 41.33
N TYR A 398 0.95 -54.23 40.76
CA TYR A 398 0.47 -55.60 40.97
C TYR A 398 1.26 -56.63 40.14
N SER A 399 2.21 -56.21 39.32
CA SER A 399 3.11 -57.06 38.54
C SER A 399 4.43 -57.37 39.30
N LEU A 400 4.77 -56.59 40.32
CA LEU A 400 5.93 -56.79 41.14
C LEU A 400 5.64 -57.71 42.36
N PRO A 401 6.62 -58.50 42.83
CA PRO A 401 6.52 -59.22 44.11
C PRO A 401 6.14 -58.28 45.26
N TYR A 402 5.33 -58.80 46.17
CA TYR A 402 4.84 -58.03 47.32
C TYR A 402 6.00 -57.40 48.11
N GLY A 403 5.97 -56.09 48.31
CA GLY A 403 6.98 -55.31 49.01
C GLY A 403 8.23 -54.97 48.21
N GLU A 404 8.37 -55.50 47.01
CA GLU A 404 9.47 -55.07 46.12
C GLU A 404 9.23 -53.62 45.62
N THR A 405 10.33 -52.86 45.53
CA THR A 405 10.29 -51.48 45.01
C THR A 405 11.18 -51.36 43.75
N LYS A 406 10.64 -50.67 42.72
CA LYS A 406 11.33 -50.41 41.49
C LYS A 406 11.27 -48.89 41.16
N LEU A 407 12.41 -48.25 40.94
CA LEU A 407 12.46 -46.87 40.52
C LEU A 407 11.86 -46.73 39.11
N ILE A 408 10.80 -45.95 38.98
CA ILE A 408 10.13 -45.58 37.70
C ILE A 408 10.74 -44.31 37.13
N SER A 409 10.87 -43.28 37.96
CA SER A 409 11.43 -41.97 37.56
C SER A 409 12.40 -41.48 38.61
N PRO A 410 13.66 -41.15 38.23
CA PRO A 410 14.65 -40.60 39.16
C PRO A 410 14.24 -39.17 39.60
N PRO A 411 14.71 -38.73 40.78
CA PRO A 411 14.49 -37.37 41.22
C PRO A 411 15.23 -36.37 40.35
N VAL A 412 14.64 -35.22 40.12
CA VAL A 412 15.22 -34.11 39.37
C VAL A 412 15.23 -32.86 40.24
N THR A 413 16.40 -32.27 40.43
CA THR A 413 16.55 -30.97 41.07
C THR A 413 16.16 -29.88 40.07
N GLY A 414 15.23 -29.00 40.42
CA GLY A 414 14.88 -27.80 39.68
C GLY A 414 15.86 -26.68 39.96
N SER A 415 15.68 -25.56 39.25
CA SER A 415 16.55 -24.39 39.39
C SER A 415 15.83 -23.10 38.97
N VAL A 416 16.29 -21.98 39.53
CA VAL A 416 15.84 -20.63 39.16
C VAL A 416 17.04 -19.88 38.57
N TYR A 417 16.75 -19.19 37.45
CA TYR A 417 17.73 -18.32 36.78
C TYR A 417 17.08 -16.94 36.52
N ARG A 418 17.88 -15.89 36.61
CA ARG A 418 17.52 -14.53 36.19
C ARG A 418 18.34 -14.12 34.98
N SER A 419 17.68 -13.70 33.94
CA SER A 419 18.32 -13.12 32.76
C SER A 419 18.23 -11.60 32.78
N TYR A 420 19.30 -10.94 32.34
CA TYR A 420 19.42 -9.50 32.35
C TYR A 420 19.84 -9.00 30.98
N ARG A 421 19.31 -7.83 30.56
CA ARG A 421 19.91 -6.98 29.55
C ARG A 421 20.95 -6.10 30.21
N VAL A 422 22.18 -6.15 29.74
CA VAL A 422 23.30 -5.33 30.21
C VAL A 422 23.69 -4.39 29.10
N TYR A 423 23.55 -3.12 29.33
CA TYR A 423 23.77 -2.05 28.37
C TYR A 423 25.18 -1.51 28.52
N TYR A 424 25.91 -1.41 27.42
CA TYR A 424 27.29 -0.95 27.39
C TYR A 424 27.43 0.33 26.59
N LEU A 425 28.24 1.27 27.11
CA LEU A 425 28.73 2.46 26.43
C LEU A 425 30.25 2.47 26.49
N ASN A 426 30.93 2.54 25.36
CA ASN A 426 32.40 2.46 25.28
C ASN A 426 32.98 1.26 26.06
N ASN A 427 32.35 0.07 25.91
CA ASN A 427 32.66 -1.16 26.61
C ASN A 427 32.53 -1.09 28.16
N THR A 428 31.84 -0.12 28.68
CA THR A 428 31.54 0.00 30.12
C THR A 428 30.07 -0.26 30.36
N GLU A 429 29.74 -1.11 31.33
CA GLU A 429 28.37 -1.33 31.76
C GLU A 429 27.78 -0.03 32.33
N VAL A 430 26.71 0.49 31.72
CA VAL A 430 26.02 1.71 32.12
C VAL A 430 24.65 1.45 32.74
N ARG A 431 24.05 0.29 32.44
CA ARG A 431 22.73 -0.07 32.94
C ARG A 431 22.54 -1.59 32.87
N ARG A 432 21.84 -2.14 33.86
CA ARG A 432 21.41 -3.54 33.88
C ARG A 432 19.91 -3.59 34.20
N VAL A 433 19.16 -4.37 33.45
CA VAL A 433 17.71 -4.51 33.61
C VAL A 433 17.35 -5.99 33.61
N LEU A 434 16.59 -6.42 34.61
CA LEU A 434 16.03 -7.77 34.65
C LEU A 434 15.14 -7.98 33.43
N ALA A 435 15.48 -8.95 32.60
CA ALA A 435 14.69 -9.32 31.43
C ALA A 435 13.62 -10.35 31.79
N TYR A 436 14.01 -11.40 32.53
CA TYR A 436 13.09 -12.48 32.92
C TYR A 436 13.62 -13.30 34.07
N GLU A 437 12.73 -13.94 34.86
CA GLU A 437 13.04 -15.00 35.80
C GLU A 437 12.51 -16.34 35.26
N SER A 438 13.38 -17.33 35.11
CA SER A 438 13.07 -18.64 34.58
C SER A 438 13.14 -19.68 35.70
N ARG A 439 12.05 -20.43 35.85
CA ARG A 439 11.96 -21.48 36.86
C ARG A 439 11.86 -22.85 36.19
N TYR A 440 12.87 -23.67 36.35
CA TYR A 440 12.88 -25.05 35.87
C TYR A 440 12.33 -25.95 36.95
N ARG A 441 11.47 -26.89 36.56
CA ARG A 441 10.73 -27.74 37.50
C ARG A 441 11.65 -28.78 38.15
N ASN A 442 11.43 -29.00 39.43
CA ASN A 442 11.88 -30.19 40.14
C ASN A 442 10.91 -31.35 39.89
N HIS A 443 11.35 -32.56 40.14
CA HIS A 443 10.54 -33.78 40.09
C HIS A 443 10.94 -34.72 41.21
N ALA A 444 9.97 -35.24 41.93
CA ALA A 444 10.20 -36.28 42.97
C ALA A 444 10.61 -37.61 42.32
N ALA A 445 11.32 -38.44 43.07
CA ALA A 445 11.53 -39.83 42.68
C ALA A 445 10.16 -40.55 42.69
N VAL A 446 9.89 -41.37 41.66
CA VAL A 446 8.68 -42.21 41.62
C VAL A 446 9.08 -43.66 41.66
N TYR A 447 8.58 -44.40 42.67
CA TYR A 447 8.82 -45.83 42.83
C TYR A 447 7.51 -46.61 42.63
N ALA A 448 7.58 -47.70 41.87
CA ALA A 448 6.59 -48.75 41.91
C ALA A 448 6.77 -49.61 43.15
N VAL A 449 5.69 -49.98 43.83
CA VAL A 449 5.70 -50.87 45.00
C VAL A 449 4.79 -52.06 44.71
N GLY A 450 5.37 -53.26 44.83
CA GLY A 450 4.64 -54.51 44.68
C GLY A 450 3.51 -54.64 45.71
N LYS A 451 2.27 -54.83 45.25
CA LYS A 451 1.08 -55.07 46.11
C LYS A 451 0.44 -56.41 45.83
N MET A 452 -0.18 -56.98 46.86
CA MET A 452 -1.09 -58.11 46.68
C MET A 452 -2.37 -57.64 46.05
N ARG A 453 -2.90 -58.45 45.12
CA ARG A 453 -4.25 -58.22 44.54
C ARG A 453 -5.34 -58.48 45.58
#